data_8748314102d0c8e3dd02844233f0ba55
#
_entry.id   8748314102d0c8e3dd02844233f0ba55
#
_cell.length_a   1.000
_cell.length_b   1.000
_cell.length_c   1.000
_cell.angle_alpha   90.00
_cell.angle_beta   90.00
_cell.angle_gamma   90.00
#
_symmetry.space_group_name_H-M   'P 1'
#
loop_
_entity.id
_entity.type
_entity.pdbx_description
1 polymer ?
#
loop_
_entity_poly.entity_id
_entity_poly.type
_entity_poly.pdbx_seq_one_letter_code
_entity_poly.pdbx_strand_id
1 'polypeptide(L)'
;ASDETGVDTVRTKIKGFASTTGFNPLKVVILDEADFQSTESQAALRNLMETFSLTTRFILTCNYQEKIIPALISRCQTYQINPISKKEVAVHLKNILDKEKVEHTNEDLGYIVNTYYPDIRKILNFSQQSILDGKIKISTYNAVGTDTQNKIIDLLTTSTNMLTTFNEIRQLIADGDVKVFDEYYSLLYNKVSEYSKGKDVVVIMSIAEYLHQSSLVVDKEITFMACIASILKSIK
;
A
#
# COMPACT_ATOMS: atom_id res chain seq x y z
N ALA A 1 3.07 -17.05 7.00
CA ALA A 1 1.65 -17.43 7.05
C ALA A 1 1.01 -17.47 5.67
N SER A 2 1.46 -16.64 4.71
CA SER A 2 0.89 -16.56 3.36
C SER A 2 0.87 -17.92 2.62
N ASP A 3 1.83 -18.79 2.85
CA ASP A 3 1.95 -20.08 2.16
C ASP A 3 1.20 -21.23 2.87
N GLU A 4 0.73 -21.03 4.09
CA GLU A 4 0.15 -22.07 4.93
C GLU A 4 -1.09 -21.59 5.70
N THR A 5 -2.09 -21.08 4.97
CA THR A 5 -3.34 -20.52 5.54
C THR A 5 -4.40 -21.57 5.90
N GLY A 6 -4.16 -22.84 5.58
CA GLY A 6 -5.14 -23.92 5.73
C GLY A 6 -5.35 -24.41 7.16
N VAL A 7 -6.56 -24.89 7.43
CA VAL A 7 -6.96 -25.52 8.71
C VAL A 7 -6.02 -26.67 9.09
N ASP A 8 -5.52 -27.41 8.10
CA ASP A 8 -4.63 -28.55 8.32
C ASP A 8 -3.28 -28.14 8.90
N THR A 9 -2.75 -26.98 8.50
CA THR A 9 -1.53 -26.43 9.10
C THR A 9 -1.73 -26.12 10.59
N VAL A 10 -2.85 -25.49 10.94
CA VAL A 10 -3.18 -25.22 12.34
C VAL A 10 -3.32 -26.51 13.13
N ARG A 11 -4.05 -27.48 12.59
CA ARG A 11 -4.34 -28.76 13.27
C ARG A 11 -3.12 -29.67 13.41
N THR A 12 -2.20 -29.66 12.46
CA THR A 12 -1.04 -30.57 12.46
C THR A 12 0.21 -29.87 12.98
N LYS A 13 0.66 -28.79 12.35
CA LYS A 13 1.94 -28.14 12.69
C LYS A 13 1.85 -27.37 14.01
N ILE A 14 0.87 -26.49 14.18
CA ILE A 14 0.75 -25.65 15.39
C ILE A 14 0.39 -26.55 16.59
N LYS A 15 -0.56 -27.46 16.42
CA LYS A 15 -0.92 -28.42 17.48
C LYS A 15 0.26 -29.30 17.83
N GLY A 16 0.96 -29.86 16.83
CA GLY A 16 2.15 -30.66 17.03
C GLY A 16 3.20 -29.91 17.85
N PHE A 17 3.55 -28.70 17.48
CA PHE A 17 4.49 -27.85 18.22
C PHE A 17 4.01 -27.56 19.64
N ALA A 18 2.75 -27.18 19.83
CA ALA A 18 2.20 -26.84 21.13
C ALA A 18 2.17 -28.05 22.07
N SER A 19 1.94 -29.28 21.56
CA SER A 19 1.84 -30.51 22.36
C SER A 19 3.20 -31.15 22.73
N THR A 20 4.31 -30.75 22.05
CA THR A 20 5.65 -31.30 22.40
C THR A 20 6.07 -30.79 23.79
N THR A 21 6.79 -31.65 24.51
CA THR A 21 7.51 -31.25 25.74
C THR A 21 8.83 -30.64 25.33
N GLY A 22 9.04 -29.34 25.63
CA GLY A 22 10.30 -28.60 25.35
C GLY A 22 11.11 -28.38 26.61
N PHE A 23 12.39 -28.07 26.48
CA PHE A 23 13.27 -27.68 27.57
C PHE A 23 12.83 -26.38 28.25
N ASN A 24 12.13 -25.50 27.53
CA ASN A 24 11.59 -24.26 28.03
C ASN A 24 10.14 -24.44 28.51
N PRO A 25 9.78 -23.87 29.66
CA PRO A 25 8.44 -23.99 30.22
C PRO A 25 7.38 -23.27 29.38
N LEU A 26 7.79 -22.28 28.56
CA LEU A 26 6.88 -21.47 27.75
C LEU A 26 7.31 -21.53 26.28
N LYS A 27 6.35 -21.81 25.40
CA LYS A 27 6.50 -21.75 23.94
C LYS A 27 5.82 -20.49 23.41
N VAL A 28 6.31 -19.98 22.28
CA VAL A 28 5.69 -18.87 21.58
C VAL A 28 5.42 -19.27 20.13
N VAL A 29 4.19 -19.07 19.70
CA VAL A 29 3.76 -19.25 18.30
C VAL A 29 3.44 -17.86 17.76
N ILE A 30 4.13 -17.46 16.70
CA ILE A 30 3.89 -16.18 16.00
C ILE A 30 3.19 -16.49 14.69
N LEU A 31 2.03 -15.89 14.52
CA LEU A 31 1.22 -15.97 13.29
C LEU A 31 1.19 -14.59 12.65
N ASP A 32 2.04 -14.42 11.67
CA ASP A 32 2.11 -13.18 10.89
C ASP A 32 0.99 -13.16 9.85
N GLU A 33 0.39 -12.00 9.63
CA GLU A 33 -0.72 -11.81 8.69
C GLU A 33 -1.91 -12.76 8.95
N ALA A 34 -2.35 -12.86 10.21
CA ALA A 34 -3.42 -13.76 10.62
C ALA A 34 -4.79 -13.45 9.97
N ASP A 35 -4.97 -12.25 9.44
CA ASP A 35 -6.15 -11.81 8.67
C ASP A 35 -6.28 -12.48 7.29
N PHE A 36 -5.23 -13.16 6.80
CA PHE A 36 -5.32 -14.00 5.59
C PHE A 36 -5.76 -15.44 5.88
N GLN A 37 -5.89 -15.84 7.16
CA GLN A 37 -6.37 -17.16 7.51
C GLN A 37 -7.88 -17.29 7.29
N SER A 38 -8.32 -18.48 6.84
CA SER A 38 -9.75 -18.76 6.73
C SER A 38 -10.45 -18.75 8.09
N THR A 39 -11.74 -18.45 8.12
CA THR A 39 -12.55 -18.45 9.33
C THR A 39 -12.47 -19.80 10.09
N GLU A 40 -12.38 -20.91 9.36
CA GLU A 40 -12.25 -22.25 9.92
C GLU A 40 -10.87 -22.46 10.57
N SER A 41 -9.81 -21.93 9.95
CA SER A 41 -8.46 -21.95 10.49
C SER A 41 -8.39 -21.15 11.79
N GLN A 42 -8.98 -19.96 11.81
CA GLN A 42 -9.08 -19.11 12.99
C GLN A 42 -9.88 -19.79 14.13
N ALA A 43 -10.97 -20.49 13.79
CA ALA A 43 -11.76 -21.24 14.78
C ALA A 43 -10.98 -22.42 15.37
N ALA A 44 -10.18 -23.11 14.57
CA ALA A 44 -9.30 -24.17 15.06
C ALA A 44 -8.20 -23.60 15.97
N LEU A 45 -7.61 -22.47 15.61
CA LEU A 45 -6.62 -21.75 16.41
C LEU A 45 -7.16 -21.36 17.78
N ARG A 46 -8.40 -20.86 17.85
CA ARG A 46 -9.08 -20.55 19.13
C ARG A 46 -9.04 -21.73 20.09
N ASN A 47 -9.38 -22.92 19.60
CA ASN A 47 -9.41 -24.12 20.45
C ASN A 47 -7.99 -24.49 20.93
N LEU A 48 -6.96 -24.31 20.10
CA LEU A 48 -5.57 -24.55 20.50
C LEU A 48 -5.09 -23.54 21.55
N MET A 49 -5.47 -22.27 21.43
CA MET A 49 -5.15 -21.23 22.41
C MET A 49 -5.72 -21.58 23.78
N GLU A 50 -6.93 -22.08 23.85
CA GLU A 50 -7.55 -22.56 25.11
C GLU A 50 -6.83 -23.78 25.67
N THR A 51 -6.61 -24.79 24.83
CA THR A 51 -6.02 -26.08 25.25
C THR A 51 -4.60 -25.93 25.80
N PHE A 52 -3.79 -25.08 25.16
CA PHE A 52 -2.37 -24.93 25.47
C PHE A 52 -2.06 -23.59 26.20
N SER A 53 -3.05 -22.96 26.81
CA SER A 53 -2.92 -21.65 27.46
C SER A 53 -1.84 -21.57 28.55
N LEU A 54 -1.52 -22.67 29.21
CA LEU A 54 -0.50 -22.73 30.27
C LEU A 54 0.93 -22.82 29.71
N THR A 55 1.12 -23.45 28.54
CA THR A 55 2.43 -23.80 28.00
C THR A 55 2.79 -23.02 26.73
N THR A 56 1.82 -22.41 26.08
CA THR A 56 2.03 -21.75 24.79
C THR A 56 1.38 -20.36 24.78
N ARG A 57 2.11 -19.37 24.27
CA ARG A 57 1.61 -18.02 23.98
C ARG A 57 1.51 -17.85 22.48
N PHE A 58 0.47 -17.13 22.08
CA PHE A 58 0.21 -16.85 20.66
C PHE A 58 0.33 -15.35 20.44
N ILE A 59 1.07 -14.97 19.41
CA ILE A 59 1.19 -13.59 18.91
C ILE A 59 0.64 -13.59 17.49
N LEU A 60 -0.39 -12.80 17.26
CA LEU A 60 -1.01 -12.64 15.95
C LEU A 60 -0.75 -11.22 15.47
N THR A 61 -0.26 -11.05 14.25
CA THR A 61 -0.23 -9.76 13.58
C THR A 61 -1.30 -9.72 12.49
N CYS A 62 -1.89 -8.57 12.26
CA CYS A 62 -2.84 -8.36 11.17
C CYS A 62 -2.86 -6.89 10.74
N ASN A 63 -3.20 -6.66 9.48
CA ASN A 63 -3.46 -5.33 8.95
C ASN A 63 -4.94 -4.95 9.09
N TYR A 64 -5.84 -5.92 9.03
CA TYR A 64 -7.29 -5.74 9.06
C TYR A 64 -7.90 -6.51 10.21
N GLN A 65 -8.11 -5.83 11.36
CA GLN A 65 -8.67 -6.46 12.55
C GLN A 65 -10.08 -7.01 12.31
N GLU A 66 -10.85 -6.39 11.43
CA GLU A 66 -12.21 -6.82 11.06
C GLU A 66 -12.27 -8.18 10.37
N LYS A 67 -11.15 -8.68 9.85
CA LYS A 67 -11.03 -10.03 9.29
C LYS A 67 -10.72 -11.10 10.33
N ILE A 68 -10.40 -10.69 11.57
CA ILE A 68 -10.17 -11.62 12.68
C ILE A 68 -11.51 -11.89 13.38
N ILE A 69 -11.84 -13.17 13.59
CA ILE A 69 -13.09 -13.53 14.24
C ILE A 69 -13.16 -12.98 15.68
N PRO A 70 -14.33 -12.50 16.14
CA PRO A 70 -14.48 -11.95 17.49
C PRO A 70 -14.05 -12.90 18.61
N ALA A 71 -14.20 -14.20 18.37
CA ALA A 71 -13.81 -15.24 19.31
C ALA A 71 -12.28 -15.35 19.53
N LEU A 72 -11.44 -14.95 18.57
CA LEU A 72 -9.99 -14.81 18.75
C LEU A 72 -9.66 -13.49 19.44
N ILE A 73 -10.26 -12.38 18.98
CA ILE A 73 -10.02 -11.06 19.55
C ILE A 73 -10.29 -11.06 21.06
N SER A 74 -11.38 -11.69 21.51
CA SER A 74 -11.73 -11.76 22.94
C SER A 74 -10.73 -12.55 23.79
N ARG A 75 -9.82 -13.32 23.20
CA ARG A 75 -8.78 -14.10 23.87
C ARG A 75 -7.38 -13.50 23.76
N CYS A 76 -7.27 -12.41 23.03
CA CYS A 76 -6.02 -11.70 22.82
C CYS A 76 -6.06 -10.32 23.50
N GLN A 77 -4.93 -9.88 23.98
CA GLN A 77 -4.74 -8.47 24.28
C GLN A 77 -4.37 -7.77 22.97
N THR A 78 -5.21 -6.83 22.56
CA THR A 78 -5.02 -6.11 21.29
C THR A 78 -4.18 -4.86 21.50
N TYR A 79 -3.18 -4.67 20.65
CA TYR A 79 -2.35 -3.48 20.58
C TYR A 79 -2.42 -2.90 19.17
N GLN A 80 -2.79 -1.64 19.07
CA GLN A 80 -2.77 -0.93 17.80
C GLN A 80 -1.42 -0.23 17.63
N ILE A 81 -0.73 -0.57 16.52
CA ILE A 81 0.54 0.05 16.14
C ILE A 81 0.24 1.17 15.13
N ASN A 82 0.29 2.40 15.58
CA ASN A 82 0.08 3.57 14.73
C ASN A 82 1.38 3.93 13.98
N PRO A 83 1.27 4.49 12.77
CA PRO A 83 2.44 5.02 12.06
C PRO A 83 3.15 6.08 12.89
N ILE A 84 4.48 6.02 12.94
CA ILE A 84 5.30 7.07 13.55
C ILE A 84 5.26 8.35 12.71
N SER A 85 5.60 9.50 13.30
CA SER A 85 5.53 10.77 12.58
C SER A 85 6.48 10.84 11.38
N LYS A 86 6.11 11.60 10.34
CA LYS A 86 6.97 11.81 9.16
C LYS A 86 8.36 12.31 9.54
N LYS A 87 8.46 13.14 10.58
CA LYS A 87 9.72 13.67 11.07
C LYS A 87 10.62 12.57 11.63
N GLU A 88 10.07 11.66 12.42
CA GLU A 88 10.81 10.52 12.98
C GLU A 88 11.23 9.55 11.88
N VAL A 89 10.38 9.32 10.87
CA VAL A 89 10.75 8.52 9.70
C VAL A 89 11.91 9.15 8.93
N ALA A 90 11.89 10.49 8.72
CA ALA A 90 12.99 11.19 8.07
C ALA A 90 14.30 11.10 8.84
N VAL A 91 14.26 11.24 10.17
CA VAL A 91 15.43 11.07 11.03
C VAL A 91 15.95 9.63 10.97
N HIS A 92 15.07 8.64 10.98
CA HIS A 92 15.44 7.23 10.86
C HIS A 92 16.11 6.93 9.51
N LEU A 93 15.52 7.41 8.41
CA LEU A 93 16.10 7.27 7.07
C LEU A 93 17.49 7.93 6.99
N LYS A 94 17.62 9.15 7.52
CA LYS A 94 18.91 9.85 7.59
C LYS A 94 19.98 9.01 8.30
N ASN A 95 19.65 8.48 9.48
CA ASN A 95 20.59 7.66 10.27
C ASN A 95 21.03 6.38 9.51
N ILE A 96 20.17 5.80 8.69
CA ILE A 96 20.52 4.65 7.84
C ILE A 96 21.49 5.09 6.75
N LEU A 97 21.18 6.16 6.01
CA LEU A 97 22.02 6.66 4.92
C LEU A 97 23.40 7.13 5.41
N ASP A 98 23.46 7.77 6.59
CA ASP A 98 24.71 8.16 7.23
C ASP A 98 25.59 6.94 7.57
N LYS A 99 24.98 5.85 8.10
CA LYS A 99 25.71 4.60 8.40
C LYS A 99 26.21 3.90 7.13
N GLU A 100 25.43 3.92 6.07
CA GLU A 100 25.80 3.37 4.76
C GLU A 100 26.73 4.30 3.97
N LYS A 101 27.08 5.48 4.53
CA LYS A 101 27.95 6.49 3.91
C LYS A 101 27.42 6.99 2.56
N VAL A 102 26.11 7.13 2.44
CA VAL A 102 25.44 7.65 1.25
C VAL A 102 25.26 9.16 1.38
N GLU A 103 25.77 9.93 0.44
CA GLU A 103 25.54 11.37 0.39
C GLU A 103 24.06 11.67 0.06
N HIS A 104 23.43 12.53 0.84
CA HIS A 104 22.02 12.91 0.70
C HIS A 104 21.79 14.35 1.17
N THR A 105 20.73 14.97 0.69
CA THR A 105 20.27 16.28 1.14
C THR A 105 19.02 16.17 2.00
N ASN A 106 18.69 17.20 2.76
CA ASN A 106 17.43 17.24 3.51
C ASN A 106 16.20 17.28 2.55
N GLU A 107 16.38 17.82 1.35
CA GLU A 107 15.35 17.87 0.31
C GLU A 107 15.05 16.46 -0.22
N ASP A 108 16.07 15.64 -0.46
CA ASP A 108 15.93 14.24 -0.85
C ASP A 108 15.14 13.45 0.20
N LEU A 109 15.51 13.60 1.48
CA LEU A 109 14.82 12.95 2.59
C LEU A 109 13.34 13.38 2.66
N GLY A 110 13.11 14.69 2.54
CA GLY A 110 11.76 15.26 2.54
C GLY A 110 10.90 14.73 1.40
N TYR A 111 11.46 14.68 0.19
CA TYR A 111 10.79 14.14 -0.98
C TYR A 111 10.40 12.67 -0.78
N ILE A 112 11.37 11.82 -0.44
CA ILE A 112 11.16 10.37 -0.28
C ILE A 112 10.10 10.09 0.79
N VAL A 113 10.23 10.74 1.96
CA VAL A 113 9.29 10.52 3.05
C VAL A 113 7.89 11.05 2.70
N ASN A 114 7.76 12.21 2.09
CA ASN A 114 6.45 12.75 1.74
C ASN A 114 5.73 11.91 0.68
N THR A 115 6.48 11.32 -0.25
CA THR A 115 5.92 10.51 -1.34
C THR A 115 5.42 9.15 -0.86
N TYR A 116 6.16 8.49 0.04
CA TYR A 116 5.89 7.08 0.38
C TYR A 116 5.35 6.85 1.79
N TYR A 117 5.26 7.90 2.62
CA TYR A 117 4.65 7.77 3.95
C TYR A 117 3.17 7.33 3.84
N PRO A 118 2.69 6.39 4.68
CA PRO A 118 3.33 5.84 5.89
C PRO A 118 4.15 4.55 5.68
N ASP A 119 4.36 4.10 4.46
CA ASP A 119 5.02 2.83 4.14
C ASP A 119 6.55 2.95 4.25
N ILE A 120 7.10 2.60 5.44
CA ILE A 120 8.53 2.66 5.70
C ILE A 120 9.32 1.70 4.79
N ARG A 121 8.74 0.55 4.44
CA ARG A 121 9.39 -0.44 3.56
C ARG A 121 9.59 0.14 2.16
N LYS A 122 8.57 0.81 1.62
CA LYS A 122 8.67 1.52 0.34
C LYS A 122 9.69 2.66 0.40
N ILE A 123 9.70 3.43 1.49
CA ILE A 123 10.68 4.51 1.73
C ILE A 123 12.11 3.95 1.62
N LEU A 124 12.42 2.85 2.32
CA LEU A 124 13.75 2.25 2.33
C LEU A 124 14.11 1.65 0.97
N ASN A 125 13.21 0.88 0.35
CA ASN A 125 13.44 0.28 -0.96
C ASN A 125 13.69 1.34 -2.02
N PHE A 126 12.88 2.42 -2.03
CA PHE A 126 13.05 3.52 -2.97
C PHE A 126 14.38 4.26 -2.74
N SER A 127 14.72 4.51 -1.48
CA SER A 127 16.01 5.13 -1.14
C SER A 127 17.17 4.30 -1.66
N GLN A 128 17.14 2.99 -1.48
CA GLN A 128 18.16 2.06 -1.96
C GLN A 128 18.29 2.06 -3.49
N GLN A 129 17.13 2.07 -4.20
CA GLN A 129 17.11 2.13 -5.67
C GLN A 129 17.64 3.46 -6.22
N SER A 130 17.48 4.54 -5.45
CA SER A 130 17.91 5.88 -5.84
C SER A 130 19.40 6.15 -5.61
N ILE A 131 20.17 5.20 -5.05
CA ILE A 131 21.59 5.36 -4.81
C ILE A 131 22.37 5.09 -6.10
N LEU A 132 23.04 6.13 -6.60
CA LEU A 132 23.98 6.04 -7.72
C LEU A 132 25.31 6.71 -7.31
N ASP A 133 26.41 6.01 -7.50
CA ASP A 133 27.78 6.51 -7.17
C ASP A 133 27.91 6.98 -5.71
N GLY A 134 27.25 6.31 -4.76
CA GLY A 134 27.29 6.65 -3.33
C GLY A 134 26.48 7.89 -2.93
N LYS A 135 25.63 8.40 -3.81
CA LYS A 135 24.74 9.55 -3.57
C LYS A 135 23.31 9.20 -3.88
N ILE A 136 22.36 9.79 -3.15
CA ILE A 136 20.97 9.76 -3.58
C ILE A 136 20.83 10.64 -4.82
N LYS A 137 20.45 10.00 -5.92
CA LYS A 137 20.00 10.68 -7.12
C LYS A 137 18.53 10.32 -7.30
N ILE A 138 17.65 11.20 -6.84
CA ILE A 138 16.24 11.13 -7.18
C ILE A 138 16.21 11.44 -8.67
N SER A 139 16.32 10.37 -9.47
CA SER A 139 16.38 10.51 -10.92
C SER A 139 15.15 11.28 -11.39
N THR A 140 15.32 12.06 -12.44
CA THR A 140 14.29 12.79 -13.20
C THR A 140 13.04 11.97 -13.53
N TYR A 141 13.06 10.66 -13.40
CA TYR A 141 11.91 9.77 -13.49
C TYR A 141 10.79 10.11 -12.50
N ASN A 142 11.11 10.56 -11.27
CA ASN A 142 10.10 10.93 -10.28
C ASN A 142 9.73 12.41 -10.35
N ALA A 143 10.64 13.27 -10.80
CA ALA A 143 10.31 14.65 -11.19
C ALA A 143 9.37 14.64 -12.42
N VAL A 144 9.60 13.74 -13.39
CA VAL A 144 8.73 13.50 -14.53
C VAL A 144 7.36 12.98 -14.08
N GLY A 145 7.29 12.05 -13.13
CA GLY A 145 6.02 11.52 -12.62
C GLY A 145 5.15 12.61 -11.96
N THR A 146 5.74 13.44 -11.09
CA THR A 146 5.00 14.54 -10.44
C THR A 146 4.66 15.64 -11.45
N ASP A 147 5.54 15.92 -12.42
CA ASP A 147 5.29 16.86 -13.48
C ASP A 147 4.19 16.35 -14.43
N THR A 148 4.22 15.07 -14.79
CA THR A 148 3.16 14.41 -15.59
C THR A 148 1.82 14.43 -14.86
N GLN A 149 1.80 14.17 -13.55
CA GLN A 149 0.59 14.22 -12.71
C GLN A 149 -0.03 15.63 -12.70
N ASN A 150 0.78 16.66 -12.47
CA ASN A 150 0.30 18.05 -12.47
C ASN A 150 -0.19 18.47 -13.87
N LYS A 151 0.53 18.12 -14.92
CA LYS A 151 0.13 18.39 -16.30
C LYS A 151 -1.21 17.74 -16.67
N ILE A 152 -1.48 16.52 -16.18
CA ILE A 152 -2.78 15.86 -16.40
C ILE A 152 -3.91 16.67 -15.77
N ILE A 153 -3.74 17.15 -14.53
CA ILE A 153 -4.75 17.98 -13.85
C ILE A 153 -4.95 19.31 -14.59
N ASP A 154 -3.86 19.96 -15.00
CA ASP A 154 -3.92 21.21 -15.77
C ASP A 154 -4.67 21.01 -17.11
N LEU A 155 -4.38 19.93 -17.83
CA LEU A 155 -5.07 19.59 -19.08
C LEU A 155 -6.57 19.32 -18.85
N LEU A 156 -6.95 18.63 -17.78
CA LEU A 156 -8.35 18.40 -17.42
C LEU A 156 -9.06 19.70 -17.07
N THR A 157 -8.39 20.62 -16.35
CA THR A 157 -8.92 21.91 -15.93
C THR A 157 -9.13 22.85 -17.12
N THR A 158 -8.16 22.92 -18.03
CA THR A 158 -8.18 23.83 -19.20
C THR A 158 -8.87 23.24 -20.43
N SER A 159 -9.37 22.00 -20.32
CA SER A 159 -9.97 21.25 -21.43
C SER A 159 -11.08 22.01 -22.14
N THR A 160 -10.86 22.30 -23.42
CA THR A 160 -11.85 22.85 -24.34
C THR A 160 -12.34 21.82 -25.37
N ASN A 161 -11.44 20.91 -25.78
CA ASN A 161 -11.74 19.86 -26.73
C ASN A 161 -11.37 18.48 -26.14
N MET A 162 -12.38 17.58 -26.06
CA MET A 162 -12.21 16.24 -25.49
C MET A 162 -11.15 15.41 -26.18
N LEU A 163 -11.12 15.42 -27.53
CA LEU A 163 -10.24 14.56 -28.31
C LEU A 163 -8.77 14.98 -28.19
N THR A 164 -8.53 16.28 -28.27
CA THR A 164 -7.16 16.84 -28.13
C THR A 164 -6.61 16.57 -26.74
N THR A 165 -7.37 16.91 -25.68
CA THR A 165 -6.97 16.67 -24.30
C THR A 165 -6.73 15.19 -24.01
N PHE A 166 -7.58 14.31 -24.53
CA PHE A 166 -7.39 12.86 -24.40
C PHE A 166 -6.08 12.39 -25.02
N ASN A 167 -5.77 12.84 -26.24
CA ASN A 167 -4.54 12.45 -26.93
C ASN A 167 -3.29 13.02 -26.24
N GLU A 168 -3.35 14.24 -25.73
CA GLU A 168 -2.25 14.88 -24.98
C GLU A 168 -1.96 14.10 -23.68
N ILE A 169 -3.00 13.71 -22.91
CA ILE A 169 -2.84 12.90 -21.71
C ILE A 169 -2.24 11.53 -22.06
N ARG A 170 -2.72 10.89 -23.13
CA ARG A 170 -2.18 9.61 -23.57
C ARG A 170 -0.70 9.71 -23.95
N GLN A 171 -0.31 10.79 -24.64
CA GLN A 171 1.08 11.02 -24.99
C GLN A 171 1.95 11.24 -23.76
N LEU A 172 1.47 12.02 -22.78
CA LEU A 172 2.17 12.25 -21.50
C LEU A 172 2.41 10.96 -20.72
N ILE A 173 1.45 10.02 -20.73
CA ILE A 173 1.57 8.73 -20.09
C ILE A 173 2.61 7.88 -20.79
N ALA A 174 2.58 7.84 -22.14
CA ALA A 174 3.54 7.10 -22.95
C ALA A 174 4.96 7.64 -22.78
N ASP A 175 5.15 8.96 -22.84
CA ASP A 175 6.45 9.61 -22.69
C ASP A 175 7.01 9.43 -21.26
N GLY A 176 6.13 9.35 -20.26
CA GLY A 176 6.48 9.14 -18.85
C GLY A 176 6.75 7.67 -18.48
N ASP A 177 6.60 6.70 -19.39
CA ASP A 177 6.69 5.24 -19.12
C ASP A 177 5.91 4.83 -17.84
N VAL A 178 4.70 5.35 -17.69
CA VAL A 178 3.87 5.15 -16.50
C VAL A 178 3.39 3.70 -16.42
N LYS A 179 3.81 2.98 -15.37
CA LYS A 179 3.42 1.57 -15.14
C LYS A 179 2.50 1.38 -13.95
N VAL A 180 2.48 2.36 -13.02
CA VAL A 180 1.68 2.29 -11.78
C VAL A 180 0.60 3.37 -11.82
N PHE A 181 -0.65 2.97 -12.03
CA PHE A 181 -1.78 3.90 -12.19
C PHE A 181 -2.54 4.18 -10.90
N ASP A 182 -2.32 3.42 -9.83
CA ASP A 182 -3.05 3.57 -8.56
C ASP A 182 -2.84 4.96 -7.93
N GLU A 183 -1.65 5.54 -8.08
CA GLU A 183 -1.33 6.90 -7.63
C GLU A 183 -2.05 7.98 -8.46
N TYR A 184 -2.26 7.73 -9.74
CA TYR A 184 -2.99 8.64 -10.63
C TYR A 184 -4.49 8.65 -10.33
N TYR A 185 -5.10 7.51 -10.00
CA TYR A 185 -6.48 7.47 -9.51
C TYR A 185 -6.64 8.24 -8.20
N SER A 186 -5.70 8.07 -7.27
CA SER A 186 -5.68 8.81 -6.01
C SER A 186 -5.53 10.31 -6.23
N LEU A 187 -4.68 10.73 -7.16
CA LEU A 187 -4.51 12.12 -7.54
C LEU A 187 -5.80 12.71 -8.13
N LEU A 188 -6.43 12.01 -9.09
CA LEU A 188 -7.70 12.44 -9.69
C LEU A 188 -8.78 12.63 -8.62
N TYR A 189 -8.87 11.71 -7.65
CA TYR A 189 -9.82 11.83 -6.55
C TYR A 189 -9.52 13.03 -5.64
N ASN A 190 -8.27 13.20 -5.23
CA ASN A 190 -7.88 14.26 -4.30
C ASN A 190 -8.04 15.66 -4.89
N LYS A 191 -7.90 15.78 -6.21
CA LYS A 191 -7.99 17.06 -6.92
C LYS A 191 -9.28 17.24 -7.73
N VAL A 192 -10.30 16.42 -7.45
CA VAL A 192 -11.54 16.41 -8.22
C VAL A 192 -12.18 17.79 -8.36
N SER A 193 -12.21 18.58 -7.30
CA SER A 193 -12.81 19.92 -7.30
C SER A 193 -12.08 20.94 -8.18
N GLU A 194 -10.82 20.69 -8.56
CA GLU A 194 -10.05 21.58 -9.42
C GLU A 194 -10.50 21.50 -10.90
N TYR A 195 -10.95 20.31 -11.36
CA TYR A 195 -11.23 20.06 -12.78
C TYR A 195 -12.66 19.58 -13.09
N SER A 196 -13.44 19.21 -12.09
CA SER A 196 -14.81 18.62 -12.29
C SER A 196 -15.85 19.62 -12.79
N LYS A 197 -15.56 20.94 -12.71
CA LYS A 197 -16.51 22.00 -13.07
C LYS A 197 -17.85 21.91 -12.33
N GLY A 198 -17.82 21.50 -11.05
CA GLY A 198 -19.00 21.33 -10.21
C GLY A 198 -19.73 19.99 -10.38
N LYS A 199 -19.15 19.04 -11.12
CA LYS A 199 -19.71 17.69 -11.32
C LYS A 199 -18.94 16.62 -10.52
N ASP A 200 -18.46 16.98 -9.33
CA ASP A 200 -17.61 16.15 -8.47
C ASP A 200 -18.15 14.75 -8.27
N VAL A 201 -19.45 14.62 -7.97
CA VAL A 201 -20.10 13.33 -7.70
C VAL A 201 -20.01 12.39 -8.90
N VAL A 202 -20.29 12.87 -10.10
CA VAL A 202 -20.26 12.05 -11.33
C VAL A 202 -18.82 11.63 -11.63
N VAL A 203 -17.86 12.53 -11.45
CA VAL A 203 -16.43 12.24 -11.66
C VAL A 203 -15.94 11.21 -10.65
N ILE A 204 -16.30 11.34 -9.36
CA ILE A 204 -15.92 10.38 -8.32
C ILE A 204 -16.51 9.00 -8.61
N MET A 205 -17.75 8.91 -9.07
CA MET A 205 -18.36 7.63 -9.46
C MET A 205 -17.60 6.97 -10.60
N SER A 206 -17.21 7.75 -11.63
CA SER A 206 -16.36 7.24 -12.72
C SER A 206 -15.01 6.75 -12.20
N ILE A 207 -14.33 7.52 -11.34
CA ILE A 207 -13.04 7.10 -10.77
C ILE A 207 -13.18 5.79 -10.01
N ALA A 208 -14.20 5.65 -9.15
CA ALA A 208 -14.43 4.45 -8.35
C ALA A 208 -14.71 3.21 -9.22
N GLU A 209 -15.51 3.36 -10.26
CA GLU A 209 -15.82 2.29 -11.22
C GLU A 209 -14.56 1.80 -11.94
N TYR A 210 -13.79 2.70 -12.53
CA TYR A 210 -12.60 2.32 -13.29
C TYR A 210 -11.44 1.86 -12.40
N LEU A 211 -11.32 2.38 -11.17
CA LEU A 211 -10.38 1.86 -10.18
C LEU A 211 -10.70 0.41 -9.83
N HIS A 212 -11.97 0.07 -9.64
CA HIS A 212 -12.39 -1.31 -9.42
C HIS A 212 -12.06 -2.20 -10.62
N GLN A 213 -12.40 -1.77 -11.84
CA GLN A 213 -12.07 -2.49 -13.07
C GLN A 213 -10.56 -2.68 -13.25
N SER A 214 -9.75 -1.68 -12.88
CA SER A 214 -8.28 -1.73 -12.94
C SER A 214 -7.68 -2.87 -12.10
N SER A 215 -8.35 -3.30 -11.03
CA SER A 215 -7.92 -4.45 -10.22
C SER A 215 -8.10 -5.80 -10.91
N LEU A 216 -8.90 -5.86 -11.97
CA LEU A 216 -9.29 -7.10 -12.66
C LEU A 216 -8.54 -7.31 -13.99
N VAL A 217 -7.83 -6.29 -14.49
CA VAL A 217 -7.16 -6.33 -15.79
C VAL A 217 -5.64 -6.34 -15.65
N VAL A 218 -4.97 -6.92 -16.64
CA VAL A 218 -3.51 -6.94 -16.69
C VAL A 218 -2.97 -5.59 -17.16
N ASP A 219 -3.59 -4.99 -18.17
CA ASP A 219 -3.20 -3.70 -18.71
C ASP A 219 -4.02 -2.57 -18.07
N LYS A 220 -3.44 -1.94 -17.06
CA LYS A 220 -4.06 -0.85 -16.31
C LYS A 220 -4.13 0.46 -17.09
N GLU A 221 -3.30 0.65 -18.13
CA GLU A 221 -3.32 1.85 -18.97
C GLU A 221 -4.66 2.00 -19.69
N ILE A 222 -5.17 0.90 -20.26
CA ILE A 222 -6.46 0.91 -20.98
C ILE A 222 -7.58 1.38 -20.05
N THR A 223 -7.63 0.86 -18.83
CA THR A 223 -8.66 1.21 -17.85
C THR A 223 -8.53 2.65 -17.37
N PHE A 224 -7.30 3.11 -17.16
CA PHE A 224 -7.04 4.49 -16.78
C PHE A 224 -7.45 5.46 -17.90
N MET A 225 -7.10 5.18 -19.15
CA MET A 225 -7.51 6.01 -20.30
C MET A 225 -9.02 6.00 -20.52
N ALA A 226 -9.70 4.88 -20.25
CA ALA A 226 -11.15 4.82 -20.25
C ALA A 226 -11.78 5.71 -19.16
N CYS A 227 -11.16 5.75 -17.96
CA CYS A 227 -11.55 6.66 -16.89
C CYS A 227 -11.42 8.14 -17.33
N ILE A 228 -10.27 8.51 -17.92
CA ILE A 228 -10.05 9.87 -18.47
C ILE A 228 -11.12 10.22 -19.52
N ALA A 229 -11.45 9.31 -20.43
CA ALA A 229 -12.50 9.53 -21.44
C ALA A 229 -13.87 9.76 -20.78
N SER A 230 -14.22 8.99 -19.74
CA SER A 230 -15.45 9.14 -18.98
C SER A 230 -15.52 10.49 -18.26
N ILE A 231 -14.42 10.88 -17.61
CA ILE A 231 -14.30 12.19 -16.94
C ILE A 231 -14.49 13.32 -17.95
N LEU A 232 -13.75 13.33 -19.06
CA LEU A 232 -13.84 14.35 -20.10
C LEU A 232 -15.24 14.46 -20.71
N LYS A 233 -15.96 13.35 -20.84
CA LYS A 233 -17.36 13.33 -21.25
C LYS A 233 -18.28 13.95 -20.21
N SER A 234 -18.00 13.74 -18.95
CA SER A 234 -18.84 14.21 -17.84
C SER A 234 -18.67 15.71 -17.58
N ILE A 235 -17.44 16.26 -17.70
CA ILE A 235 -17.15 17.69 -17.40
C ILE A 235 -17.49 18.67 -18.54
N LYS A 236 -17.88 18.15 -19.70
CA LYS A 236 -18.52 18.94 -20.77
C LYS A 236 -19.96 19.22 -20.43
#